data_ab3b62faa9664113507a2b670052ab72
#
_entry.id   ab3b62faa9664113507a2b670052ab72
#
_cell.length_a   1.000
_cell.length_b   1.000
_cell.length_c   1.000
_cell.angle_alpha   90.00
_cell.angle_beta   90.00
_cell.angle_gamma   90.00
#
_symmetry.space_group_name_H-M   'P 1'
#
loop_
_entity.id
_entity.type
_entity.pdbx_description
1 polymer ?
#
loop_
_entity_poly.entity_id
_entity_poly.type
_entity_poly.pdbx_seq_one_letter_code
_entity_poly.pdbx_strand_id
1 'polypeptide(L)'
;MKRAILAVLLASTALPSQAANIDVNGNVISISGNIHPNDLLLFEVETDGLDKPMVISLDSNGGSFMPAIKIGELTRKNGWSTHVEGRCISACAIIWLAGSKKSMQPTAKIGFHQANSHETHQVSAPAMNILRSYLAKLGYSKEMIEFAAQAGPTDMKYFTEGDGKRLGVQVIVGAMAEPSMAAKDEASLATLSSPLVRYRVPYQLLNDRVWKPRF
;
A
#
# COMPACT_ATOMS: atom_id res chain seq x y z
N MET A 1 -16.40 33.27 -52.92
CA MET A 1 -16.94 32.48 -51.79
C MET A 1 -15.77 31.91 -50.99
N LYS A 2 -15.38 32.56 -49.88
CA LYS A 2 -14.28 32.11 -49.01
C LYS A 2 -14.87 31.23 -47.91
N ARG A 3 -14.53 29.95 -47.89
CA ARG A 3 -14.92 28.99 -46.83
C ARG A 3 -13.93 29.15 -45.68
N ALA A 4 -14.40 29.66 -44.56
CA ALA A 4 -13.65 29.66 -43.29
C ALA A 4 -13.75 28.24 -42.67
N ILE A 5 -12.61 27.60 -42.51
CA ILE A 5 -12.48 26.32 -41.78
C ILE A 5 -12.27 26.67 -40.30
N LEU A 6 -13.30 26.39 -39.50
CA LEU A 6 -13.24 26.54 -38.05
C LEU A 6 -12.49 25.31 -37.46
N ALA A 7 -11.25 25.48 -37.08
CA ALA A 7 -10.48 24.46 -36.38
C ALA A 7 -10.91 24.43 -34.90
N VAL A 8 -11.63 23.39 -34.51
CA VAL A 8 -11.99 23.13 -33.10
C VAL A 8 -10.76 22.49 -32.42
N LEU A 9 -10.07 23.25 -31.62
CA LEU A 9 -9.00 22.74 -30.70
C LEU A 9 -9.67 21.97 -29.56
N LEU A 10 -9.64 20.65 -29.64
CA LEU A 10 -9.95 19.76 -28.50
C LEU A 10 -8.81 19.87 -27.47
N ALA A 11 -9.02 20.70 -26.45
CA ALA A 11 -8.15 20.73 -25.28
C ALA A 11 -8.37 19.43 -24.50
N SER A 12 -7.40 18.50 -24.57
CA SER A 12 -7.33 17.33 -23.70
C SER A 12 -7.07 17.81 -22.29
N THR A 13 -8.11 17.93 -21.46
CA THR A 13 -7.95 18.13 -20.03
C THR A 13 -7.47 16.83 -19.41
N ALA A 14 -6.16 16.72 -19.15
CA ALA A 14 -5.63 15.66 -18.31
C ALA A 14 -6.28 15.81 -16.92
N LEU A 15 -7.15 14.88 -16.55
CA LEU A 15 -7.70 14.82 -15.20
C LEU A 15 -6.53 14.58 -14.23
N PRO A 16 -6.43 15.34 -13.12
CA PRO A 16 -5.41 15.09 -12.13
C PRO A 16 -5.57 13.66 -11.61
N SER A 17 -4.47 12.92 -11.52
CA SER A 17 -4.44 11.61 -10.85
C SER A 17 -4.90 11.83 -9.41
N GLN A 18 -6.04 11.26 -9.07
CA GLN A 18 -6.58 11.39 -7.71
C GLN A 18 -5.79 10.49 -6.75
N ALA A 19 -5.61 10.97 -5.52
CA ALA A 19 -5.09 10.20 -4.39
C ALA A 19 -5.92 8.91 -4.20
N ALA A 20 -5.36 7.92 -3.51
CA ALA A 20 -6.13 6.74 -3.16
C ALA A 20 -7.36 7.14 -2.34
N ASN A 21 -8.49 6.48 -2.61
CA ASN A 21 -9.63 6.56 -1.73
C ASN A 21 -9.39 5.61 -0.55
N ILE A 22 -9.34 6.16 0.66
CA ILE A 22 -9.21 5.40 1.90
C ILE A 22 -10.48 5.61 2.71
N ASP A 23 -11.19 4.54 3.01
CA ASP A 23 -12.48 4.55 3.70
C ASP A 23 -12.55 3.44 4.74
N VAL A 24 -13.19 3.72 5.88
CA VAL A 24 -13.38 2.75 6.96
C VAL A 24 -14.85 2.45 7.15
N ASN A 25 -15.23 1.22 6.86
CA ASN A 25 -16.59 0.73 7.04
C ASN A 25 -16.61 -0.55 7.87
N GLY A 26 -17.20 -0.48 9.05
CA GLY A 26 -17.23 -1.62 9.98
C GLY A 26 -15.82 -2.06 10.37
N ASN A 27 -15.42 -3.26 9.99
CA ASN A 27 -14.10 -3.84 10.22
C ASN A 27 -13.23 -3.90 8.94
N VAL A 28 -13.61 -3.17 7.91
CA VAL A 28 -12.88 -3.08 6.63
C VAL A 28 -12.32 -1.68 6.44
N ILE A 29 -11.04 -1.60 6.11
CA ILE A 29 -10.36 -0.41 5.61
C ILE A 29 -10.15 -0.61 4.12
N SER A 30 -10.84 0.13 3.27
CA SER A 30 -10.71 0.05 1.82
C SER A 30 -9.62 1.02 1.33
N ILE A 31 -8.71 0.53 0.50
CA ILE A 31 -7.71 1.36 -0.20
C ILE A 31 -7.86 1.09 -1.69
N SER A 32 -8.37 2.07 -2.44
CA SER A 32 -8.57 1.96 -3.89
C SER A 32 -7.97 3.12 -4.65
N GLY A 33 -7.56 2.89 -5.91
CA GLY A 33 -6.88 3.89 -6.74
C GLY A 33 -5.36 3.90 -6.55
N ASN A 34 -4.68 4.96 -7.02
CA ASN A 34 -3.23 5.06 -6.97
C ASN A 34 -2.76 5.62 -5.62
N ILE A 35 -1.73 5.03 -5.04
CA ILE A 35 -1.15 5.46 -3.77
C ILE A 35 -0.29 6.71 -4.00
N HIS A 36 -0.60 7.78 -3.30
CA HIS A 36 0.08 9.08 -3.37
C HIS A 36 0.93 9.37 -2.12
N PRO A 37 1.84 10.35 -2.18
CA PRO A 37 2.70 10.69 -1.05
C PRO A 37 1.96 11.05 0.25
N ASN A 38 0.76 11.63 0.14
CA ASN A 38 -0.03 12.08 1.30
C ASN A 38 -0.97 10.99 1.86
N ASP A 39 -1.09 9.83 1.19
CA ASP A 39 -2.05 8.80 1.60
C ASP A 39 -1.68 8.12 2.92
N LEU A 40 -0.40 8.19 3.32
CA LEU A 40 -0.01 7.76 4.66
C LEU A 40 -0.71 8.59 5.74
N LEU A 41 -0.72 9.91 5.59
CA LEU A 41 -1.38 10.80 6.56
C LEU A 41 -2.90 10.55 6.60
N LEU A 42 -3.53 10.39 5.42
CA LEU A 42 -4.95 10.04 5.35
C LEU A 42 -5.22 8.70 6.02
N PHE A 43 -4.40 7.67 5.75
CA PHE A 43 -4.53 6.36 6.38
C PHE A 43 -4.38 6.45 7.91
N GLU A 44 -3.42 7.19 8.42
CA GLU A 44 -3.22 7.40 9.86
C GLU A 44 -4.42 8.08 10.50
N VAL A 45 -4.99 9.13 9.85
CA VAL A 45 -6.17 9.83 10.34
C VAL A 45 -7.41 8.94 10.36
N GLU A 46 -7.68 8.22 9.27
CA GLU A 46 -8.83 7.32 9.15
C GLU A 46 -8.75 6.11 10.10
N THR A 47 -7.54 5.70 10.47
CA THR A 47 -7.32 4.54 11.34
C THR A 47 -6.97 4.89 12.77
N ASP A 48 -6.95 6.19 13.13
CA ASP A 48 -6.65 6.62 14.50
C ASP A 48 -7.68 6.06 15.50
N GLY A 49 -7.18 5.46 16.56
CA GLY A 49 -8.02 4.86 17.61
C GLY A 49 -8.70 3.54 17.23
N LEU A 50 -8.41 2.95 16.06
CA LEU A 50 -8.90 1.62 15.72
C LEU A 50 -8.10 0.56 16.49
N ASP A 51 -8.68 -0.01 17.54
CA ASP A 51 -8.11 -1.04 18.40
C ASP A 51 -8.67 -2.44 18.16
N LYS A 52 -9.56 -2.58 17.17
CA LYS A 52 -10.25 -3.83 16.81
C LYS A 52 -9.59 -4.53 15.61
N PRO A 53 -9.90 -5.83 15.42
CA PRO A 53 -9.45 -6.56 14.23
C PRO A 53 -9.99 -5.94 12.96
N MET A 54 -9.12 -5.63 11.99
CA MET A 54 -9.49 -5.04 10.70
C MET A 54 -8.98 -5.90 9.54
N VAL A 55 -9.63 -5.74 8.39
CA VAL A 55 -9.14 -6.22 7.09
C VAL A 55 -8.91 -5.02 6.19
N ILE A 56 -7.72 -4.92 5.60
CA ILE A 56 -7.44 -3.94 4.56
C ILE A 56 -7.82 -4.55 3.22
N SER A 57 -8.87 -4.01 2.61
CA SER A 57 -9.32 -4.37 1.26
C SER A 57 -8.61 -3.50 0.23
N LEU A 58 -7.97 -4.14 -0.75
CA LEU A 58 -7.04 -3.52 -1.69
C LEU A 58 -7.53 -3.66 -3.14
N ASP A 59 -7.61 -2.53 -3.85
CA ASP A 59 -7.80 -2.47 -5.30
C ASP A 59 -7.03 -1.29 -5.89
N SER A 60 -5.74 -1.47 -6.17
CA SER A 60 -4.81 -0.39 -6.51
C SER A 60 -3.74 -0.83 -7.52
N ASN A 61 -3.36 0.08 -8.41
CA ASN A 61 -2.21 -0.10 -9.29
C ASN A 61 -0.85 0.18 -8.58
N GLY A 62 -0.88 0.53 -7.30
CA GLY A 62 0.31 0.94 -6.58
C GLY A 62 0.54 2.43 -6.64
N GLY A 63 1.78 2.87 -6.69
CA GLY A 63 2.16 4.29 -6.69
C GLY A 63 3.33 4.56 -5.74
N SER A 64 3.16 5.50 -4.83
CA SER A 64 4.22 5.97 -3.93
C SER A 64 4.74 4.86 -3.01
N PHE A 65 6.04 4.58 -3.14
CA PHE A 65 6.70 3.47 -2.46
C PHE A 65 6.76 3.64 -0.92
N MET A 66 7.22 4.81 -0.44
CA MET A 66 7.40 5.01 1.01
C MET A 66 6.09 5.04 1.80
N PRO A 67 5.00 5.70 1.33
CA PRO A 67 3.69 5.56 1.95
C PRO A 67 3.24 4.11 2.06
N ALA A 68 3.42 3.30 1.00
CA ALA A 68 3.03 1.89 1.02
C ALA A 68 3.83 1.07 2.06
N ILE A 69 5.14 1.29 2.17
CA ILE A 69 5.97 0.68 3.23
C ILE A 69 5.41 1.03 4.61
N LYS A 70 5.09 2.32 4.85
CA LYS A 70 4.61 2.79 6.15
C LYS A 70 3.20 2.28 6.48
N ILE A 71 2.28 2.28 5.52
CA ILE A 71 0.96 1.66 5.66
C ILE A 71 1.11 0.16 5.98
N GLY A 72 2.03 -0.53 5.29
CA GLY A 72 2.33 -1.93 5.59
C GLY A 72 2.91 -2.14 6.99
N GLU A 73 3.81 -1.28 7.46
CA GLU A 73 4.34 -1.34 8.84
C GLU A 73 3.20 -1.19 9.87
N LEU A 74 2.27 -0.23 9.66
CA LEU A 74 1.09 -0.06 10.51
C LEU A 74 0.14 -1.26 10.44
N THR A 75 -0.10 -1.80 9.26
CA THR A 75 -0.87 -3.03 9.05
C THR A 75 -0.32 -4.18 9.87
N ARG A 76 0.98 -4.42 9.79
CA ARG A 76 1.67 -5.49 10.54
C ARG A 76 1.63 -5.24 12.04
N LYS A 77 1.94 -4.01 12.47
CA LYS A 77 1.95 -3.61 13.89
C LYS A 77 0.59 -3.85 14.56
N ASN A 78 -0.50 -3.54 13.83
CA ASN A 78 -1.85 -3.72 14.35
C ASN A 78 -2.38 -5.16 14.18
N GLY A 79 -1.62 -6.05 13.53
CA GLY A 79 -2.03 -7.44 13.29
C GLY A 79 -3.19 -7.57 12.30
N TRP A 80 -3.47 -6.54 11.50
CA TRP A 80 -4.59 -6.53 10.57
C TRP A 80 -4.35 -7.49 9.41
N SER A 81 -5.45 -8.03 8.88
CA SER A 81 -5.44 -8.88 7.68
C SER A 81 -5.48 -8.04 6.41
N THR A 82 -5.14 -8.63 5.27
CA THR A 82 -5.23 -7.97 3.96
C THR A 82 -6.00 -8.83 2.96
N HIS A 83 -6.78 -8.18 2.10
CA HIS A 83 -7.54 -8.81 1.03
C HIS A 83 -7.37 -8.06 -0.28
N VAL A 84 -7.25 -8.78 -1.41
CA VAL A 84 -7.23 -8.18 -2.74
C VAL A 84 -8.53 -8.47 -3.45
N GLU A 85 -9.29 -7.42 -3.79
CA GLU A 85 -10.56 -7.51 -4.50
C GLU A 85 -10.33 -7.74 -6.01
N GLY A 86 -9.62 -6.83 -6.65
CA GLY A 86 -9.42 -6.88 -8.11
C GLY A 86 -7.95 -6.86 -8.49
N ARG A 87 -7.26 -5.79 -8.16
CA ARG A 87 -5.87 -5.59 -8.54
C ARG A 87 -5.05 -5.03 -7.39
N CYS A 88 -3.86 -5.57 -7.21
CA CYS A 88 -2.91 -5.04 -6.24
C CYS A 88 -1.50 -5.13 -6.81
N ILE A 89 -1.04 -4.05 -7.43
CA ILE A 89 0.19 -4.02 -8.22
C ILE A 89 1.23 -3.15 -7.52
N SER A 90 2.53 -3.51 -7.64
CA SER A 90 3.65 -2.66 -7.21
C SER A 90 3.56 -2.32 -5.71
N ALA A 91 3.51 -1.03 -5.37
CA ALA A 91 3.41 -0.55 -3.99
C ALA A 91 2.20 -1.14 -3.22
N CYS A 92 1.07 -1.42 -3.90
CA CYS A 92 -0.06 -2.10 -3.27
C CYS A 92 0.29 -3.51 -2.79
N ALA A 93 1.04 -4.28 -3.59
CA ALA A 93 1.43 -5.65 -3.23
C ALA A 93 2.36 -5.68 -1.98
N ILE A 94 3.08 -4.58 -1.72
CA ILE A 94 3.89 -4.40 -0.50
C ILE A 94 2.98 -4.32 0.73
N ILE A 95 1.87 -3.58 0.65
CA ILE A 95 0.86 -3.49 1.72
C ILE A 95 0.20 -4.86 1.93
N TRP A 96 -0.18 -5.55 0.84
CA TRP A 96 -0.79 -6.87 0.92
C TRP A 96 0.09 -7.87 1.68
N LEU A 97 1.40 -7.88 1.41
CA LEU A 97 2.35 -8.77 2.11
C LEU A 97 2.44 -8.50 3.61
N ALA A 98 2.06 -7.33 4.08
CA ALA A 98 2.09 -6.99 5.50
C ALA A 98 0.98 -7.66 6.32
N GLY A 99 -0.11 -8.07 5.70
CA GLY A 99 -1.24 -8.67 6.39
C GLY A 99 -0.84 -9.86 7.28
N SER A 100 -1.45 -9.94 8.48
CA SER A 100 -1.30 -11.10 9.38
C SER A 100 -1.88 -12.36 8.72
N LYS A 101 -3.07 -12.24 8.14
CA LYS A 101 -3.64 -13.18 7.18
C LYS A 101 -3.79 -12.48 5.83
N LYS A 102 -3.55 -13.20 4.76
CA LYS A 102 -3.65 -12.68 3.39
C LYS A 102 -4.68 -13.44 2.62
N SER A 103 -5.53 -12.72 1.89
CA SER A 103 -6.53 -13.32 1.02
C SER A 103 -6.63 -12.56 -0.31
N MET A 104 -7.26 -13.19 -1.28
CA MET A 104 -7.49 -12.60 -2.59
C MET A 104 -8.73 -13.20 -3.25
N GLN A 105 -9.43 -12.41 -4.08
CA GLN A 105 -10.45 -12.96 -4.98
C GLN A 105 -9.81 -13.91 -6.00
N PRO A 106 -10.52 -14.92 -6.50
CA PRO A 106 -9.99 -15.88 -7.49
C PRO A 106 -9.50 -15.21 -8.77
N THR A 107 -10.11 -14.08 -9.14
CA THR A 107 -9.77 -13.30 -10.34
C THR A 107 -8.78 -12.17 -10.08
N ALA A 108 -8.40 -11.97 -8.81
CA ALA A 108 -7.50 -10.89 -8.42
C ALA A 108 -6.10 -11.06 -9.02
N LYS A 109 -5.46 -9.93 -9.30
CA LYS A 109 -4.09 -9.87 -9.83
C LYS A 109 -3.18 -9.17 -8.85
N ILE A 110 -2.20 -9.89 -8.33
CA ILE A 110 -1.16 -9.34 -7.46
C ILE A 110 0.14 -9.34 -8.24
N GLY A 111 0.76 -8.17 -8.38
CA GLY A 111 1.94 -8.01 -9.23
C GLY A 111 3.07 -7.26 -8.56
N PHE A 112 4.29 -7.73 -8.81
CA PHE A 112 5.53 -7.18 -8.27
C PHE A 112 6.46 -6.73 -9.41
N HIS A 113 7.13 -5.63 -9.21
CA HIS A 113 8.25 -5.16 -10.02
C HIS A 113 9.22 -4.35 -9.17
N GLN A 114 10.41 -4.11 -9.71
CA GLN A 114 11.43 -3.32 -9.03
C GLN A 114 10.96 -1.87 -8.87
N ALA A 115 11.23 -1.30 -7.69
CA ALA A 115 10.99 0.11 -7.46
C ALA A 115 11.91 0.96 -8.35
N ASN A 116 11.35 1.96 -9.00
CA ASN A 116 12.04 2.86 -9.89
C ASN A 116 12.00 4.32 -9.42
N SER A 117 12.91 5.11 -9.94
CA SER A 117 12.82 6.57 -9.83
C SER A 117 11.68 7.08 -10.72
N HIS A 118 10.86 7.96 -10.18
CA HIS A 118 9.76 8.58 -10.93
C HIS A 118 10.28 9.43 -12.12
N GLU A 119 11.46 10.03 -11.95
CA GLU A 119 12.05 10.92 -12.96
C GLU A 119 12.75 10.16 -14.10
N THR A 120 13.51 9.13 -13.75
CA THR A 120 14.37 8.42 -14.72
C THR A 120 13.80 7.08 -15.18
N HIS A 121 12.76 6.57 -14.51
CA HIS A 121 12.21 5.23 -14.70
C HIS A 121 13.23 4.09 -14.51
N GLN A 122 14.41 4.41 -13.98
CA GLN A 122 15.44 3.42 -13.68
C GLN A 122 15.25 2.83 -12.29
N VAL A 123 15.76 1.61 -12.10
CA VAL A 123 15.72 0.93 -10.80
C VAL A 123 16.36 1.78 -9.72
N SER A 124 15.64 2.00 -8.64
CA SER A 124 16.13 2.70 -7.46
C SER A 124 16.79 1.70 -6.48
N ALA A 125 18.11 1.61 -6.52
CA ALA A 125 18.84 0.74 -5.60
C ALA A 125 18.54 1.02 -4.12
N PRO A 126 18.43 2.29 -3.65
CA PRO A 126 18.00 2.56 -2.28
C PRO A 126 16.61 2.02 -1.95
N ALA A 127 15.62 2.21 -2.84
CA ALA A 127 14.27 1.68 -2.64
C ALA A 127 14.25 0.15 -2.61
N MET A 128 15.05 -0.50 -3.47
CA MET A 128 15.18 -1.96 -3.47
C MET A 128 15.82 -2.50 -2.18
N ASN A 129 16.79 -1.80 -1.61
CA ASN A 129 17.38 -2.16 -0.32
C ASN A 129 16.35 -2.03 0.82
N ILE A 130 15.52 -0.97 0.80
CA ILE A 130 14.43 -0.78 1.75
C ILE A 130 13.41 -1.91 1.60
N LEU A 131 13.00 -2.26 0.37
CA LEU A 131 12.06 -3.36 0.10
C LEU A 131 12.57 -4.69 0.67
N ARG A 132 13.81 -5.06 0.36
CA ARG A 132 14.41 -6.30 0.87
C ARG A 132 14.44 -6.34 2.39
N SER A 133 14.86 -5.24 3.02
CA SER A 133 14.91 -5.11 4.48
C SER A 133 13.52 -5.18 5.12
N TYR A 134 12.53 -4.54 4.49
CA TYR A 134 11.14 -4.57 4.91
C TYR A 134 10.57 -6.00 4.86
N LEU A 135 10.70 -6.69 3.74
CA LEU A 135 10.20 -8.05 3.59
C LEU A 135 10.91 -9.03 4.53
N ALA A 136 12.21 -8.87 4.75
CA ALA A 136 12.95 -9.67 5.73
C ALA A 136 12.43 -9.45 7.17
N LYS A 137 12.12 -8.21 7.56
CA LYS A 137 11.50 -7.89 8.87
C LYS A 137 10.09 -8.48 9.00
N LEU A 138 9.34 -8.62 7.91
CA LEU A 138 8.05 -9.30 7.89
C LEU A 138 8.17 -10.82 8.00
N GLY A 139 9.40 -11.38 7.97
CA GLY A 139 9.68 -12.81 8.10
C GLY A 139 9.60 -13.59 6.77
N TYR A 140 9.66 -12.91 5.63
CA TYR A 140 9.66 -13.59 4.33
C TYR A 140 11.00 -14.24 4.03
N SER A 141 10.94 -15.41 3.36
CA SER A 141 12.12 -16.14 2.91
C SER A 141 12.89 -15.36 1.83
N LYS A 142 14.16 -15.71 1.63
CA LYS A 142 14.98 -15.12 0.57
C LYS A 142 14.33 -15.31 -0.80
N GLU A 143 13.71 -16.48 -1.04
CA GLU A 143 13.05 -16.82 -2.30
C GLU A 143 11.85 -15.89 -2.56
N MET A 144 11.05 -15.58 -1.54
CA MET A 144 9.94 -14.63 -1.68
C MET A 144 10.44 -13.20 -1.91
N ILE A 145 11.50 -12.78 -1.21
CA ILE A 145 12.11 -11.46 -1.39
C ILE A 145 12.64 -11.30 -2.82
N GLU A 146 13.34 -12.31 -3.36
CA GLU A 146 13.82 -12.28 -4.75
C GLU A 146 12.67 -12.35 -5.74
N PHE A 147 11.61 -13.11 -5.48
CA PHE A 147 10.41 -13.12 -6.31
C PHE A 147 9.82 -11.72 -6.45
N ALA A 148 9.67 -10.98 -5.34
CA ALA A 148 9.13 -9.62 -5.33
C ALA A 148 10.07 -8.60 -6.01
N ALA A 149 11.35 -8.90 -6.12
CA ALA A 149 12.39 -8.04 -6.69
C ALA A 149 12.84 -8.43 -8.11
N GLN A 150 12.26 -9.48 -8.71
CA GLN A 150 12.77 -10.10 -9.93
C GLN A 150 12.47 -9.30 -11.20
N ALA A 151 11.21 -8.86 -11.36
CA ALA A 151 10.79 -8.18 -12.59
C ALA A 151 11.40 -6.78 -12.67
N GLY A 152 11.86 -6.38 -13.83
CA GLY A 152 12.33 -5.02 -14.10
C GLY A 152 11.22 -3.97 -13.90
N PRO A 153 11.53 -2.69 -13.87
CA PRO A 153 10.56 -1.64 -13.57
C PRO A 153 9.45 -1.49 -14.62
N THR A 154 9.67 -1.99 -15.84
CA THR A 154 8.70 -2.02 -16.94
C THR A 154 8.01 -3.36 -17.10
N ASP A 155 8.45 -4.38 -16.36
CA ASP A 155 7.88 -5.72 -16.38
C ASP A 155 7.00 -5.97 -15.16
N MET A 156 6.31 -7.11 -15.13
CA MET A 156 5.49 -7.49 -14.00
C MET A 156 5.61 -8.99 -13.69
N LYS A 157 5.93 -9.29 -12.44
CA LYS A 157 5.87 -10.66 -11.91
C LYS A 157 4.56 -10.84 -11.16
N TYR A 158 3.64 -11.59 -11.74
CA TYR A 158 2.36 -11.89 -11.09
C TYR A 158 2.51 -13.05 -10.12
N PHE A 159 1.86 -12.88 -8.96
CA PHE A 159 1.79 -13.89 -7.91
C PHE A 159 0.53 -14.74 -8.10
N THR A 160 0.69 -16.04 -7.99
CA THR A 160 -0.38 -17.04 -8.10
C THR A 160 -0.53 -17.82 -6.79
N GLU A 161 -1.64 -18.56 -6.64
CA GLU A 161 -1.82 -19.48 -5.51
C GLU A 161 -0.67 -20.53 -5.44
N GLY A 162 -0.23 -21.02 -6.60
CA GLY A 162 0.91 -21.93 -6.69
C GLY A 162 2.22 -21.32 -6.17
N ASP A 163 2.43 -20.02 -6.42
CA ASP A 163 3.57 -19.29 -5.85
C ASP A 163 3.46 -19.20 -4.33
N GLY A 164 2.25 -19.00 -3.79
CA GLY A 164 2.02 -19.00 -2.34
C GLY A 164 2.56 -20.27 -1.67
N LYS A 165 2.19 -21.44 -2.19
CA LYS A 165 2.67 -22.72 -1.69
C LYS A 165 4.18 -22.87 -1.81
N ARG A 166 4.74 -22.52 -2.97
CA ARG A 166 6.17 -22.62 -3.27
C ARG A 166 7.04 -21.67 -2.43
N LEU A 167 6.54 -20.45 -2.19
CA LEU A 167 7.28 -19.38 -1.50
C LEU A 167 6.98 -19.27 0.00
N GLY A 168 6.14 -20.18 0.53
CA GLY A 168 5.74 -20.18 1.94
C GLY A 168 4.82 -19.02 2.33
N VAL A 169 4.09 -18.44 1.37
CA VAL A 169 3.12 -17.37 1.62
C VAL A 169 1.73 -17.97 1.72
N GLN A 170 1.18 -18.03 2.92
CA GLN A 170 -0.18 -18.53 3.13
C GLN A 170 -1.19 -17.51 2.60
N VAL A 171 -2.08 -17.94 1.70
CA VAL A 171 -3.11 -17.11 1.07
C VAL A 171 -4.43 -17.87 1.04
N ILE A 172 -5.52 -17.20 1.42
CA ILE A 172 -6.89 -17.68 1.28
C ILE A 172 -7.44 -17.15 -0.05
N VAL A 173 -7.93 -18.03 -0.91
CA VAL A 173 -8.52 -17.65 -2.20
C VAL A 173 -10.04 -17.82 -2.14
N GLY A 174 -10.77 -16.82 -2.64
CA GLY A 174 -12.24 -16.83 -2.78
C GLY A 174 -13.01 -16.23 -1.61
N ALA A 175 -12.38 -16.01 -0.47
CA ALA A 175 -13.02 -15.38 0.68
C ALA A 175 -12.10 -14.32 1.30
N MET A 176 -12.69 -13.25 1.82
CA MET A 176 -11.96 -12.31 2.64
C MET A 176 -11.48 -13.02 3.91
N ALA A 177 -10.20 -12.86 4.25
CA ALA A 177 -9.67 -13.39 5.48
C ALA A 177 -10.41 -12.78 6.67
N GLU A 178 -10.78 -13.63 7.64
CA GLU A 178 -11.37 -13.11 8.87
C GLU A 178 -10.44 -12.09 9.54
N PRO A 179 -11.01 -11.00 10.09
CA PRO A 179 -10.24 -10.03 10.84
C PRO A 179 -9.46 -10.73 11.97
N SER A 180 -8.18 -10.39 12.08
CA SER A 180 -7.31 -10.98 13.10
C SER A 180 -6.56 -9.86 13.80
N MET A 181 -6.45 -9.96 15.12
CA MET A 181 -5.43 -9.23 15.88
C MET A 181 -4.29 -10.20 16.14
N ALA A 182 -3.05 -9.77 15.88
CA ALA A 182 -1.92 -10.46 16.46
C ALA A 182 -2.11 -10.49 17.97
N ALA A 183 -1.85 -11.62 18.62
CA ALA A 183 -1.76 -11.63 20.08
C ALA A 183 -0.74 -10.55 20.45
N LYS A 184 -1.21 -9.51 21.12
CA LYS A 184 -0.31 -8.50 21.70
C LYS A 184 0.49 -9.30 22.74
N ASP A 185 1.78 -9.49 22.53
CA ASP A 185 2.65 -10.05 23.54
C ASP A 185 2.49 -9.19 24.79
N GLU A 186 1.98 -9.78 25.87
CA GLU A 186 1.72 -9.09 27.14
C GLU A 186 2.96 -8.42 27.74
N ALA A 187 4.15 -8.77 27.25
CA ALA A 187 5.42 -8.17 27.64
C ALA A 187 5.62 -6.71 27.18
N SER A 188 4.85 -6.22 26.18
CA SER A 188 4.97 -4.84 25.64
C SER A 188 4.11 -3.82 26.37
N LEU A 189 3.18 -4.24 27.21
CA LEU A 189 2.26 -3.34 27.92
C LEU A 189 2.86 -2.71 29.20
N ALA A 190 3.99 -3.18 29.66
CA ALA A 190 4.59 -2.73 30.94
C ALA A 190 5.42 -1.44 30.82
N THR A 191 5.69 -0.90 29.61
CA THR A 191 6.62 0.23 29.43
C THR A 191 6.02 1.50 28.82
N LEU A 192 4.71 1.59 28.58
CA LEU A 192 4.08 2.79 28.02
C LEU A 192 3.00 3.40 28.90
N SER A 193 3.31 3.67 30.17
CA SER A 193 2.52 4.59 31.02
C SER A 193 3.04 6.02 30.87
N SER A 194 2.84 6.64 29.75
CA SER A 194 2.94 8.10 29.60
C SER A 194 1.68 8.63 28.96
N PRO A 195 1.03 9.66 29.53
CA PRO A 195 -0.19 10.21 28.96
C PRO A 195 0.13 10.92 27.64
N LEU A 196 -0.33 10.35 26.54
CA LEU A 196 -0.28 11.01 25.23
C LEU A 196 -1.23 12.22 25.27
N VAL A 197 -0.64 13.40 25.24
CA VAL A 197 -1.36 14.65 24.98
C VAL A 197 -1.93 14.54 23.57
N ARG A 198 -3.27 14.47 23.48
CA ARG A 198 -4.00 14.49 22.19
C ARG A 198 -3.85 15.88 21.58
N TYR A 199 -2.93 16.03 20.64
CA TYR A 199 -2.89 17.19 19.75
C TYR A 199 -3.89 16.99 18.61
N ARG A 200 -5.04 17.64 18.72
CA ARG A 200 -5.97 17.80 17.60
C ARG A 200 -5.38 18.90 16.71
N VAL A 201 -4.74 18.52 15.59
CA VAL A 201 -4.22 19.46 14.60
C VAL A 201 -5.42 20.04 13.84
N PRO A 202 -5.63 21.36 13.83
CA PRO A 202 -6.69 21.96 13.02
C PRO A 202 -6.40 21.78 11.53
N TYR A 203 -7.41 21.38 10.77
CA TYR A 203 -7.37 21.11 9.33
C TYR A 203 -6.77 22.24 8.47
N GLN A 204 -6.73 23.48 8.99
CA GLN A 204 -6.19 24.66 8.31
C GLN A 204 -4.66 24.71 8.22
N LEU A 205 -3.92 23.91 8.99
CA LEU A 205 -2.45 23.91 8.96
C LEU A 205 -1.84 22.90 7.96
N LEU A 206 -2.67 22.12 7.28
CA LEU A 206 -2.19 21.09 6.33
C LEU A 206 -1.89 21.64 4.94
N ASN A 207 -2.36 22.85 4.59
CA ASN A 207 -2.19 23.42 3.25
C ASN A 207 -0.86 24.18 3.03
N ASP A 208 -0.09 24.48 4.07
CA ASP A 208 1.06 25.39 3.95
C ASP A 208 2.44 24.71 4.00
N ARG A 209 2.53 23.38 4.09
CA ARG A 209 3.81 22.68 4.06
C ARG A 209 3.92 21.71 2.90
N VAL A 210 4.16 22.24 1.71
CA VAL A 210 4.77 21.48 0.62
C VAL A 210 6.17 21.07 1.06
N TRP A 211 6.33 19.79 1.38
CA TRP A 211 7.64 19.22 1.68
C TRP A 211 8.54 19.34 0.43
N LYS A 212 9.56 20.22 0.48
CA LYS A 212 10.63 20.26 -0.51
C LYS A 212 11.81 19.48 0.06
N PRO A 213 12.24 18.36 -0.58
CA PRO A 213 13.47 17.70 -0.17
C PRO A 213 14.65 18.65 -0.41
N ARG A 214 15.46 18.89 0.60
CA ARG A 214 16.80 19.45 0.41
C ARG A 214 17.73 18.28 0.13
N PHE A 215 18.40 18.33 -1.00
CA PHE A 215 19.51 17.49 -1.38
C PHE A 215 20.74 17.82 -0.55
#